data_c7ab0dad96cc94b3b68159c058d19276
#
_entry.id   c7ab0dad96cc94b3b68159c058d19276
#
_cell.length_a   1.000
_cell.length_b   1.000
_cell.length_c   1.000
_cell.angle_alpha   90.00
_cell.angle_beta   90.00
_cell.angle_gamma   90.00
#
_symmetry.space_group_name_H-M   'P 1'
#
loop_
_entity.id
_entity.type
_entity.pdbx_description
1 polymer ?
#
loop_
_entity_poly.entity_id
_entity_poly.type
_entity_poly.pdbx_seq_one_letter_code
_entity_poly.pdbx_strand_id
1 'polypeptide(L)'
;MKRFGPYLIFAAAMLWATDAPFRVHLTKDLSSNFIVLVEHFFDVLIVLPILLMNLKVFKALSLKQWGAVLFIAIGGSALASVAFTQAFHYVNPSVAILLQKLQPLIAIGLAATFLKENFNSKFWLWTILALFGAYLISFAGFKAQLFPGETLNPNLMGVGLALIAAFFWGGSTVMGRYMLSSVNFKVMTSLRFTLAFVFLLFMNLYQKSIPQLSTVTKTDWLFLLIVAITSGVVSLFIYYKGLETTKASVATLAELGFPMAAVIVNWVFIPNSALVWPQIVGMGVLLFAIFSLSRYNQQQAIKASKISLNSN
;
A
#
# COMPACT_ATOMS: atom_id res chain seq x y z
N MET A 1 4.42 -19.87 11.55
CA MET A 1 3.79 -18.82 10.71
C MET A 1 3.99 -17.38 11.20
N LYS A 2 3.98 -17.08 12.53
CA LYS A 2 4.19 -15.71 13.07
C LYS A 2 5.53 -15.03 12.71
N ARG A 3 6.53 -15.79 12.24
CA ARG A 3 7.85 -15.29 11.83
C ARG A 3 7.87 -14.64 10.45
N PHE A 4 6.95 -14.99 9.56
CA PHE A 4 6.99 -14.63 8.15
C PHE A 4 6.11 -13.44 7.79
N GLY A 5 5.32 -12.91 8.74
CA GLY A 5 4.41 -11.81 8.48
C GLY A 5 5.06 -10.58 7.81
N PRO A 6 6.15 -10.00 8.37
CA PRO A 6 6.82 -8.87 7.74
C PRO A 6 7.39 -9.15 6.35
N TYR A 7 7.85 -10.39 6.10
CA TYR A 7 8.36 -10.78 4.77
C TYR A 7 7.24 -10.93 3.74
N LEU A 8 6.05 -11.40 4.15
CA LEU A 8 4.88 -11.43 3.27
C LEU A 8 4.46 -10.02 2.88
N ILE A 9 4.47 -9.08 3.85
CA ILE A 9 4.15 -7.67 3.58
C ILE A 9 5.20 -7.06 2.63
N PHE A 10 6.48 -7.34 2.86
CA PHE A 10 7.57 -6.91 2.00
C PHE A 10 7.39 -7.43 0.56
N ALA A 11 7.07 -8.72 0.39
CA ALA A 11 6.79 -9.30 -0.92
C ALA A 11 5.56 -8.69 -1.60
N ALA A 12 4.49 -8.42 -0.85
CA ALA A 12 3.32 -7.72 -1.37
C ALA A 12 3.66 -6.31 -1.84
N ALA A 13 4.48 -5.58 -1.07
CA ALA A 13 4.94 -4.25 -1.45
C ALA A 13 5.80 -4.27 -2.72
N MET A 14 6.58 -5.31 -2.94
CA MET A 14 7.31 -5.50 -4.20
C MET A 14 6.37 -5.69 -5.40
N LEU A 15 5.25 -6.41 -5.21
CA LEU A 15 4.23 -6.56 -6.26
C LEU A 15 3.56 -5.24 -6.60
N TRP A 16 3.30 -4.36 -5.62
CA TRP A 16 2.73 -3.04 -5.90
C TRP A 16 3.62 -2.19 -6.80
N ALA A 17 4.95 -2.35 -6.73
CA ALA A 17 5.86 -1.58 -7.57
C ALA A 17 5.77 -1.93 -9.07
N THR A 18 5.16 -3.06 -9.41
CA THR A 18 5.01 -3.49 -10.81
C THR A 18 3.94 -2.75 -11.58
N ASP A 19 3.06 -1.99 -10.92
CA ASP A 19 1.93 -1.32 -11.58
C ASP A 19 2.28 0.04 -12.19
N ALA A 20 3.32 0.71 -11.70
CA ALA A 20 3.65 2.06 -12.09
C ALA A 20 3.81 2.27 -13.62
N PRO A 21 4.52 1.41 -14.38
CA PRO A 21 4.62 1.55 -15.84
C PRO A 21 3.26 1.48 -16.55
N PHE A 22 2.39 0.58 -16.09
CA PHE A 22 1.05 0.40 -16.65
C PHE A 22 0.15 1.61 -16.35
N ARG A 23 0.20 2.13 -15.12
CA ARG A 23 -0.55 3.33 -14.72
C ARG A 23 -0.13 4.56 -15.51
N VAL A 24 1.18 4.77 -15.72
CA VAL A 24 1.69 5.87 -16.55
C VAL A 24 1.15 5.79 -17.99
N HIS A 25 0.99 4.58 -18.55
CA HIS A 25 0.36 4.41 -19.85
C HIS A 25 -1.14 4.73 -19.81
N LEU A 26 -1.87 4.13 -18.88
CA LEU A 26 -3.32 4.26 -18.77
C LEU A 26 -3.79 5.70 -18.50
N THR A 27 -3.02 6.47 -17.72
CA THR A 27 -3.36 7.87 -17.39
C THR A 27 -3.19 8.84 -18.54
N LYS A 28 -2.70 8.43 -19.72
CA LYS A 28 -2.64 9.28 -20.91
C LYS A 28 -4.01 9.56 -21.48
N ASP A 29 -4.88 8.55 -21.49
CA ASP A 29 -6.14 8.59 -22.20
C ASP A 29 -7.37 8.35 -21.29
N LEU A 30 -7.17 7.76 -20.11
CA LEU A 30 -8.22 7.40 -19.18
C LEU A 30 -8.13 8.21 -17.89
N SER A 31 -9.29 8.58 -17.34
CA SER A 31 -9.34 9.26 -16.06
C SER A 31 -9.00 8.34 -14.89
N SER A 32 -8.35 8.87 -13.87
CA SER A 32 -7.87 8.12 -12.71
C SER A 32 -8.98 7.37 -11.97
N ASN A 33 -10.16 7.97 -11.83
CA ASN A 33 -11.32 7.33 -11.21
C ASN A 33 -11.86 6.17 -12.04
N PHE A 34 -11.84 6.27 -13.37
CA PHE A 34 -12.25 5.18 -14.25
C PHE A 34 -11.26 4.02 -14.22
N ILE A 35 -9.95 4.29 -14.28
CA ILE A 35 -8.90 3.27 -14.15
C ILE A 35 -9.12 2.47 -12.86
N VAL A 36 -9.23 3.15 -11.73
CA VAL A 36 -9.39 2.50 -10.41
C VAL A 36 -10.72 1.76 -10.30
N LEU A 37 -11.80 2.24 -10.93
CA LEU A 37 -13.08 1.51 -11.00
C LEU A 37 -12.92 0.17 -11.71
N VAL A 38 -12.29 0.16 -12.88
CA VAL A 38 -12.12 -1.06 -13.68
C VAL A 38 -11.19 -2.07 -13.00
N GLU A 39 -10.11 -1.60 -12.37
CA GLU A 39 -9.26 -2.45 -11.54
C GLU A 39 -10.08 -3.14 -10.45
N HIS A 40 -10.86 -2.37 -9.67
CA HIS A 40 -11.69 -2.94 -8.60
C HIS A 40 -12.84 -3.81 -9.11
N PHE A 41 -13.31 -3.60 -10.32
CA PHE A 41 -14.26 -4.53 -10.97
C PHE A 41 -13.65 -5.93 -11.14
N PHE A 42 -12.43 -6.01 -11.68
CA PHE A 42 -11.72 -7.29 -11.78
C PHE A 42 -11.41 -7.89 -10.42
N ASP A 43 -10.99 -7.07 -9.45
CA ASP A 43 -10.75 -7.52 -8.08
C ASP A 43 -12.00 -8.17 -7.49
N VAL A 44 -13.17 -7.53 -7.65
CA VAL A 44 -14.45 -8.03 -7.12
C VAL A 44 -14.84 -9.36 -7.79
N LEU A 45 -14.66 -9.50 -9.09
CA LEU A 45 -14.97 -10.79 -9.78
C LEU A 45 -14.23 -11.96 -9.12
N ILE A 46 -13.01 -11.74 -8.64
CA ILE A 46 -12.20 -12.78 -8.00
C ILE A 46 -12.60 -12.99 -6.54
N VAL A 47 -12.86 -11.91 -5.78
CA VAL A 47 -13.08 -12.02 -4.33
C VAL A 47 -14.55 -12.19 -3.93
N LEU A 48 -15.51 -11.89 -4.81
CA LEU A 48 -16.94 -11.96 -4.53
C LEU A 48 -17.40 -13.34 -4.05
N PRO A 49 -16.96 -14.47 -4.66
CA PRO A 49 -17.33 -15.80 -4.15
C PRO A 49 -16.96 -16.00 -2.68
N ILE A 50 -15.77 -15.48 -2.25
CA ILE A 50 -15.34 -15.57 -0.86
C ILE A 50 -16.29 -14.79 0.05
N LEU A 51 -16.71 -13.59 -0.37
CA LEU A 51 -17.65 -12.77 0.39
C LEU A 51 -19.02 -13.41 0.50
N LEU A 52 -19.55 -13.95 -0.60
CA LEU A 52 -20.85 -14.63 -0.64
C LEU A 52 -20.89 -15.85 0.29
N MET A 53 -19.79 -16.60 0.40
CA MET A 53 -19.66 -17.71 1.34
C MET A 53 -19.57 -17.26 2.81
N ASN A 54 -19.33 -15.97 3.07
CA ASN A 54 -19.11 -15.42 4.41
C ASN A 54 -20.07 -14.27 4.77
N LEU A 55 -21.27 -14.23 4.20
CA LEU A 55 -22.24 -13.12 4.42
C LEU A 55 -22.60 -12.88 5.89
N LYS A 56 -22.43 -13.88 6.76
CA LYS A 56 -22.63 -13.72 8.20
C LYS A 56 -21.75 -12.62 8.81
N VAL A 57 -20.62 -12.27 8.19
CA VAL A 57 -19.72 -11.21 8.65
C VAL A 57 -20.42 -9.86 8.73
N PHE A 58 -21.36 -9.55 7.81
CA PHE A 58 -22.11 -8.29 7.83
C PHE A 58 -22.91 -8.07 9.11
N LYS A 59 -23.43 -9.16 9.71
CA LYS A 59 -24.17 -9.12 10.97
C LYS A 59 -23.29 -9.19 12.21
N ALA A 60 -22.04 -9.66 12.06
CA ALA A 60 -21.11 -9.85 13.15
C ALA A 60 -20.27 -8.60 13.46
N LEU A 61 -20.16 -7.65 12.52
CA LEU A 61 -19.35 -6.44 12.69
C LEU A 61 -20.06 -5.42 13.58
N SER A 62 -19.36 -4.95 14.60
CA SER A 62 -19.77 -3.80 15.41
C SER A 62 -19.69 -2.48 14.60
N LEU A 63 -20.35 -1.43 15.08
CA LEU A 63 -20.33 -0.09 14.44
C LEU A 63 -18.90 0.44 14.27
N LYS A 64 -18.01 0.22 15.24
CA LYS A 64 -16.60 0.62 15.17
C LYS A 64 -15.86 -0.15 14.07
N GLN A 65 -16.13 -1.43 13.92
CA GLN A 65 -15.55 -2.26 12.85
C GLN A 65 -16.08 -1.86 11.48
N TRP A 66 -17.35 -1.51 11.36
CA TRP A 66 -17.92 -0.93 10.14
C TRP A 66 -17.22 0.36 9.75
N GLY A 67 -16.99 1.28 10.73
CA GLY A 67 -16.21 2.49 10.49
C GLY A 67 -14.80 2.18 9.97
N ALA A 68 -14.11 1.19 10.53
CA ALA A 68 -12.78 0.77 10.08
C ALA A 68 -12.81 0.17 8.67
N VAL A 69 -13.77 -0.70 8.36
CA VAL A 69 -13.93 -1.31 7.02
C VAL A 69 -14.23 -0.25 5.96
N LEU A 70 -15.14 0.68 6.25
CA LEU A 70 -15.46 1.78 5.34
C LEU A 70 -14.27 2.71 5.13
N PHE A 71 -13.52 3.03 6.19
CA PHE A 71 -12.28 3.81 6.05
C PHE A 71 -11.27 3.09 5.15
N ILE A 72 -11.09 1.77 5.29
CA ILE A 72 -10.18 0.98 4.46
C ILE A 72 -10.67 0.93 3.01
N ALA A 73 -11.96 0.67 2.79
CA ALA A 73 -12.52 0.51 1.46
C ALA A 73 -12.61 1.85 0.71
N ILE A 74 -13.24 2.86 1.32
CA ILE A 74 -13.45 4.15 0.67
C ILE A 74 -12.16 4.98 0.71
N GLY A 75 -11.55 5.14 1.89
CA GLY A 75 -10.32 5.90 2.03
C GLY A 75 -9.13 5.20 1.39
N GLY A 76 -8.80 4.00 1.86
CA GLY A 76 -7.56 3.32 1.51
C GLY A 76 -7.55 2.58 0.17
N SER A 77 -8.70 2.16 -0.35
CA SER A 77 -8.77 1.54 -1.68
C SER A 77 -9.21 2.54 -2.75
N ALA A 78 -10.37 3.16 -2.59
CA ALA A 78 -10.91 4.03 -3.62
C ALA A 78 -10.19 5.39 -3.68
N LEU A 79 -10.37 6.23 -2.65
CA LEU A 79 -9.87 7.61 -2.67
C LEU A 79 -8.35 7.71 -2.72
N ALA A 80 -7.62 6.87 -1.96
CA ALA A 80 -6.17 6.89 -1.99
C ALA A 80 -5.63 6.51 -3.37
N SER A 81 -6.18 5.45 -4.00
CA SER A 81 -5.73 5.01 -5.33
C SER A 81 -6.08 6.03 -6.41
N VAL A 82 -7.28 6.62 -6.36
CA VAL A 82 -7.66 7.71 -7.28
C VAL A 82 -6.75 8.93 -7.07
N ALA A 83 -6.55 9.37 -5.82
CA ALA A 83 -5.71 10.52 -5.51
C ALA A 83 -4.26 10.30 -5.95
N PHE A 84 -3.69 9.12 -5.68
CA PHE A 84 -2.32 8.80 -6.11
C PHE A 84 -2.18 8.76 -7.64
N THR A 85 -3.12 8.10 -8.33
CA THR A 85 -3.14 8.06 -9.80
C THR A 85 -3.33 9.47 -10.37
N GLN A 86 -4.23 10.27 -9.79
CA GLN A 86 -4.46 11.65 -10.19
C GLN A 86 -3.24 12.55 -9.94
N ALA A 87 -2.44 12.29 -8.92
CA ALA A 87 -1.21 13.05 -8.67
C ALA A 87 -0.24 13.00 -9.86
N PHE A 88 -0.22 11.92 -10.65
CA PHE A 88 0.65 11.76 -11.83
C PHE A 88 0.36 12.77 -12.95
N HIS A 89 -0.84 13.37 -12.97
CA HIS A 89 -1.15 14.46 -13.90
C HIS A 89 -0.57 15.82 -13.48
N TYR A 90 -0.19 15.97 -12.21
CA TYR A 90 0.23 17.27 -11.65
C TYR A 90 1.69 17.30 -11.24
N VAL A 91 2.27 16.15 -10.89
CA VAL A 91 3.67 16.02 -10.48
C VAL A 91 4.30 14.81 -11.16
N ASN A 92 5.62 14.82 -11.29
CA ASN A 92 6.33 13.64 -11.77
C ASN A 92 6.02 12.44 -10.86
N PRO A 93 5.75 11.23 -11.42
CA PRO A 93 5.49 10.03 -10.63
C PRO A 93 6.49 9.77 -9.52
N SER A 94 7.77 10.09 -9.73
CA SER A 94 8.82 9.96 -8.71
C SER A 94 8.58 10.85 -7.49
N VAL A 95 8.02 12.05 -7.69
CA VAL A 95 7.64 12.97 -6.59
C VAL A 95 6.47 12.41 -5.80
N ALA A 96 5.42 11.93 -6.48
CA ALA A 96 4.28 11.30 -5.82
C ALA A 96 4.71 10.08 -5.00
N ILE A 97 5.56 9.21 -5.56
CA ILE A 97 6.14 8.05 -4.87
C ILE A 97 7.00 8.47 -3.67
N LEU A 98 7.74 9.57 -3.78
CA LEU A 98 8.53 10.09 -2.67
C LEU A 98 7.66 10.55 -1.50
N LEU A 99 6.63 11.34 -1.80
CA LEU A 99 5.68 11.86 -0.79
C LEU A 99 4.94 10.72 -0.10
N GLN A 100 4.60 9.66 -0.83
CA GLN A 100 4.03 8.44 -0.26
C GLN A 100 4.94 7.80 0.82
N LYS A 101 6.24 7.99 0.77
CA LYS A 101 7.18 7.46 1.80
C LYS A 101 7.02 8.11 3.18
N LEU A 102 6.19 9.13 3.31
CA LEU A 102 5.72 9.64 4.61
C LEU A 102 4.67 8.72 5.26
N GLN A 103 4.07 7.81 4.49
CA GLN A 103 3.08 6.84 4.98
C GLN A 103 3.54 6.06 6.23
N PRO A 104 4.78 5.54 6.34
CA PRO A 104 5.23 4.86 7.55
C PRO A 104 5.16 5.72 8.80
N LEU A 105 5.51 6.99 8.71
CA LEU A 105 5.44 7.91 9.86
C LEU A 105 4.00 8.15 10.30
N ILE A 106 3.09 8.32 9.34
CA ILE A 106 1.66 8.46 9.59
C ILE A 106 1.12 7.19 10.25
N ALA A 107 1.42 6.01 9.70
CA ALA A 107 0.95 4.74 10.23
C ALA A 107 1.51 4.46 11.63
N ILE A 108 2.78 4.76 11.92
CA ILE A 108 3.37 4.62 13.25
C ILE A 108 2.65 5.52 14.26
N GLY A 109 2.40 6.80 13.91
CA GLY A 109 1.65 7.72 14.75
C GLY A 109 0.22 7.23 15.04
N LEU A 110 -0.49 6.75 14.01
CA LEU A 110 -1.83 6.17 14.15
C LEU A 110 -1.80 4.84 14.93
N ALA A 111 -0.80 4.00 14.75
CA ALA A 111 -0.67 2.75 15.51
C ALA A 111 -0.42 3.01 17.02
N ALA A 112 0.35 4.05 17.35
CA ALA A 112 0.55 4.49 18.73
C ALA A 112 -0.78 4.91 19.37
N THR A 113 -1.59 5.69 18.66
CA THR A 113 -2.83 6.27 19.21
C THR A 113 -3.98 5.27 19.22
N PHE A 114 -4.27 4.60 18.11
CA PHE A 114 -5.44 3.72 17.94
C PHE A 114 -5.21 2.29 18.44
N LEU A 115 -4.02 1.73 18.19
CA LEU A 115 -3.68 0.36 18.59
C LEU A 115 -2.88 0.30 19.89
N LYS A 116 -2.51 1.46 20.44
CA LYS A 116 -1.67 1.60 21.64
C LYS A 116 -0.36 0.82 21.52
N GLU A 117 0.22 0.82 20.32
CA GLU A 117 1.51 0.19 20.12
C GLU A 117 2.59 1.01 20.82
N ASN A 118 3.40 0.34 21.64
CA ASN A 118 4.53 0.95 22.36
C ASN A 118 5.82 0.68 21.61
N PHE A 119 6.67 1.69 21.53
CA PHE A 119 7.94 1.67 20.81
C PHE A 119 9.11 1.86 21.78
N ASN A 120 10.10 1.00 21.67
CA ASN A 120 11.36 1.13 22.42
C ASN A 120 12.48 1.67 21.50
N SER A 121 13.63 1.98 22.09
CA SER A 121 14.79 2.51 21.35
C SER A 121 15.24 1.59 20.20
N LYS A 122 15.13 0.26 20.37
CA LYS A 122 15.47 -0.70 19.31
C LYS A 122 14.53 -0.57 18.09
N PHE A 123 13.22 -0.38 18.32
CA PHE A 123 12.29 -0.13 17.24
C PHE A 123 12.67 1.12 16.44
N TRP A 124 12.97 2.22 17.11
CA TRP A 124 13.37 3.46 16.45
C TRP A 124 14.68 3.33 15.66
N LEU A 125 15.67 2.59 16.22
CA LEU A 125 16.91 2.30 15.49
C LEU A 125 16.63 1.61 14.15
N TRP A 126 15.83 0.55 14.15
CA TRP A 126 15.47 -0.18 12.92
C TRP A 126 14.59 0.62 11.99
N THR A 127 13.72 1.48 12.53
CA THR A 127 12.90 2.43 11.74
C THR A 127 13.79 3.41 10.99
N ILE A 128 14.73 4.04 11.67
CA ILE A 128 15.69 4.99 11.06
C ILE A 128 16.51 4.29 9.98
N LEU A 129 17.01 3.10 10.25
CA LEU A 129 17.77 2.31 9.27
C LEU A 129 16.92 1.92 8.06
N ALA A 130 15.66 1.52 8.26
CA ALA A 130 14.76 1.18 7.15
C ALA A 130 14.47 2.41 6.26
N LEU A 131 14.19 3.56 6.88
CA LEU A 131 13.96 4.83 6.16
C LEU A 131 15.22 5.30 5.44
N PHE A 132 16.39 5.16 6.07
CA PHE A 132 17.67 5.50 5.46
C PHE A 132 17.98 4.59 4.27
N GLY A 133 17.77 3.27 4.40
CA GLY A 133 17.90 2.34 3.28
C GLY A 133 16.98 2.70 2.11
N ALA A 134 15.71 2.99 2.41
CA ALA A 134 14.74 3.43 1.40
C ALA A 134 15.12 4.77 0.76
N TYR A 135 15.73 5.69 1.52
CA TYR A 135 16.28 6.94 1.00
C TYR A 135 17.40 6.69 0.00
N LEU A 136 18.40 5.88 0.35
CA LEU A 136 19.51 5.54 -0.54
C LEU A 136 19.05 4.86 -1.85
N ILE A 137 18.05 3.98 -1.77
CA ILE A 137 17.46 3.33 -2.94
C ILE A 137 16.82 4.36 -3.86
N SER A 138 16.14 5.35 -3.29
CA SER A 138 15.33 6.30 -4.04
C SER A 138 16.13 7.48 -4.59
N PHE A 139 17.25 7.82 -3.95
CA PHE A 139 18.09 9.00 -4.26
C PHE A 139 19.52 8.59 -4.51
N ALA A 140 19.73 7.92 -5.63
CA ALA A 140 21.02 7.37 -6.04
C ALA A 140 22.17 8.39 -6.08
N GLY A 141 21.86 9.66 -6.31
CA GLY A 141 22.84 10.76 -6.35
C GLY A 141 22.94 11.58 -5.04
N PHE A 142 22.37 11.08 -3.93
CA PHE A 142 22.23 11.80 -2.65
C PHE A 142 21.49 13.14 -2.75
N LYS A 143 21.01 13.51 -3.92
CA LYS A 143 20.18 14.68 -4.15
C LYS A 143 18.74 14.22 -4.29
N ALA A 144 17.88 14.70 -3.41
CA ALA A 144 16.45 14.57 -3.59
C ALA A 144 16.07 15.41 -4.81
N GLN A 145 15.92 14.75 -5.97
CA GLN A 145 15.30 15.40 -7.12
C GLN A 145 13.79 15.48 -6.85
N LEU A 146 13.43 16.36 -5.92
CA LEU A 146 12.04 16.60 -5.56
C LEU A 146 11.27 17.20 -6.74
N PHE A 147 11.99 17.88 -7.63
CA PHE A 147 11.44 18.58 -8.78
C PHE A 147 12.41 18.45 -9.96
N PRO A 148 12.18 17.53 -10.90
CA PRO A 148 12.91 17.52 -12.14
C PRO A 148 12.42 18.69 -13.02
N GLY A 149 13.28 19.68 -13.24
CA GLY A 149 13.01 20.87 -14.03
C GLY A 149 12.97 22.15 -13.20
N GLU A 150 13.55 23.14 -13.72
CA GLU A 150 14.08 24.41 -13.22
C GLU A 150 13.15 25.34 -12.41
N THR A 151 11.94 24.97 -12.04
CA THR A 151 11.05 25.83 -11.24
C THR A 151 10.66 25.16 -9.94
N LEU A 152 11.03 25.78 -8.84
CA LEU A 152 10.64 25.48 -7.45
C LEU A 152 9.14 25.75 -7.18
N ASN A 153 8.27 25.56 -8.17
CA ASN A 153 6.82 25.61 -7.99
C ASN A 153 6.24 24.21 -8.12
N PRO A 154 6.28 23.41 -7.02
CA PRO A 154 5.58 22.14 -7.02
C PRO A 154 4.10 22.44 -7.22
N ASN A 155 3.45 21.69 -8.12
CA ASN A 155 2.02 21.77 -8.21
C ASN A 155 1.41 21.27 -6.88
N LEU A 156 0.97 22.21 -6.04
CA LEU A 156 0.43 21.95 -4.71
C LEU A 156 -0.74 20.94 -4.73
N MET A 157 -1.49 20.89 -5.82
CA MET A 157 -2.57 19.92 -6.00
C MET A 157 -1.99 18.49 -6.03
N GLY A 158 -0.97 18.25 -6.85
CA GLY A 158 -0.33 16.92 -6.95
C GLY A 158 0.34 16.49 -5.65
N VAL A 159 1.00 17.42 -4.96
CA VAL A 159 1.57 17.18 -3.62
C VAL A 159 0.47 16.82 -2.62
N GLY A 160 -0.62 17.59 -2.58
CA GLY A 160 -1.76 17.33 -1.70
C GLY A 160 -2.40 15.97 -1.94
N LEU A 161 -2.60 15.60 -3.21
CA LEU A 161 -3.16 14.30 -3.60
C LEU A 161 -2.26 13.13 -3.17
N ALA A 162 -0.94 13.24 -3.34
CA ALA A 162 0.00 12.21 -2.90
C ALA A 162 0.03 12.06 -1.37
N LEU A 163 -0.05 13.17 -0.63
CA LEU A 163 -0.11 13.15 0.84
C LEU A 163 -1.45 12.58 1.36
N ILE A 164 -2.56 12.89 0.70
CA ILE A 164 -3.88 12.30 1.00
C ILE A 164 -3.82 10.77 0.81
N ALA A 165 -3.22 10.31 -0.29
CA ALA A 165 -3.03 8.89 -0.53
C ALA A 165 -2.18 8.23 0.58
N ALA A 166 -1.05 8.84 0.95
CA ALA A 166 -0.19 8.36 2.03
C ALA A 166 -0.92 8.27 3.37
N PHE A 167 -1.78 9.26 3.69
CA PHE A 167 -2.60 9.27 4.90
C PHE A 167 -3.60 8.11 4.92
N PHE A 168 -4.36 7.93 3.85
CA PHE A 168 -5.36 6.87 3.78
C PHE A 168 -4.73 5.48 3.75
N TRP A 169 -3.61 5.27 3.07
CA TRP A 169 -2.92 3.98 3.08
C TRP A 169 -2.30 3.69 4.45
N GLY A 170 -1.64 4.67 5.08
CA GLY A 170 -1.14 4.51 6.43
C GLY A 170 -2.23 4.20 7.46
N GLY A 171 -3.34 4.91 7.38
CA GLY A 171 -4.53 4.64 8.19
C GLY A 171 -5.15 3.27 7.91
N SER A 172 -5.17 2.85 6.64
CA SER A 172 -5.68 1.53 6.26
C SER A 172 -4.83 0.37 6.78
N THR A 173 -3.52 0.54 6.89
CA THR A 173 -2.64 -0.43 7.56
C THR A 173 -3.04 -0.61 9.03
N VAL A 174 -3.28 0.49 9.74
CA VAL A 174 -3.67 0.48 11.16
C VAL A 174 -5.08 -0.11 11.35
N MET A 175 -6.06 0.35 10.58
CA MET A 175 -7.43 -0.17 10.63
C MET A 175 -7.50 -1.63 10.15
N GLY A 176 -6.71 -2.01 9.15
CA GLY A 176 -6.57 -3.39 8.70
C GLY A 176 -6.03 -4.31 9.80
N ARG A 177 -5.01 -3.88 10.53
CA ARG A 177 -4.49 -4.63 11.68
C ARG A 177 -5.54 -4.77 12.78
N TYR A 178 -6.33 -3.72 13.05
CA TYR A 178 -7.46 -3.77 13.97
C TYR A 178 -8.49 -4.81 13.52
N MET A 179 -8.92 -4.78 12.27
CA MET A 179 -9.92 -5.69 11.72
C MET A 179 -9.51 -7.16 11.74
N LEU A 180 -8.22 -7.43 11.45
CA LEU A 180 -7.67 -8.80 11.40
C LEU A 180 -7.58 -9.49 12.78
N SER A 181 -7.94 -8.80 13.86
CA SER A 181 -8.16 -9.45 15.17
C SER A 181 -9.47 -10.25 15.23
N SER A 182 -10.44 -9.93 14.38
CA SER A 182 -11.80 -10.52 14.41
C SER A 182 -12.27 -11.06 13.04
N VAL A 183 -11.66 -10.62 11.96
CA VAL A 183 -12.02 -11.04 10.59
C VAL A 183 -10.79 -11.65 9.93
N ASN A 184 -10.94 -12.79 9.26
CA ASN A 184 -9.80 -13.39 8.55
C ASN A 184 -9.40 -12.60 7.31
N PHE A 185 -8.15 -12.75 6.87
CA PHE A 185 -7.58 -11.95 5.77
C PHE A 185 -8.34 -12.07 4.45
N LYS A 186 -8.92 -13.23 4.14
CA LYS A 186 -9.67 -13.45 2.89
C LYS A 186 -10.94 -12.62 2.87
N VAL A 187 -11.70 -12.67 3.97
CA VAL A 187 -12.94 -11.91 4.12
C VAL A 187 -12.64 -10.41 4.18
N MET A 188 -11.56 -10.00 4.88
CA MET A 188 -11.16 -8.60 4.93
C MET A 188 -10.81 -8.04 3.54
N THR A 189 -10.05 -8.80 2.73
CA THR A 189 -9.73 -8.42 1.35
C THR A 189 -11.01 -8.30 0.51
N SER A 190 -11.94 -9.26 0.66
CA SER A 190 -13.20 -9.26 -0.10
C SER A 190 -14.11 -8.08 0.27
N LEU A 191 -14.24 -7.76 1.57
CA LEU A 191 -14.98 -6.57 2.03
C LEU A 191 -14.37 -5.29 1.48
N ARG A 192 -13.04 -5.16 1.55
CA ARG A 192 -12.31 -4.00 1.06
C ARG A 192 -12.62 -3.73 -0.41
N PHE A 193 -12.39 -4.71 -1.29
CA PHE A 193 -12.59 -4.53 -2.73
C PHE A 193 -14.06 -4.33 -3.09
N THR A 194 -14.96 -5.09 -2.51
CA THR A 194 -16.39 -4.99 -2.83
C THR A 194 -16.97 -3.63 -2.45
N LEU A 195 -16.70 -3.15 -1.25
CA LEU A 195 -17.19 -1.84 -0.81
C LEU A 195 -16.51 -0.69 -1.54
N ALA A 196 -15.21 -0.82 -1.86
CA ALA A 196 -14.51 0.16 -2.68
C ALA A 196 -15.10 0.23 -4.09
N PHE A 197 -15.37 -0.93 -4.73
CA PHE A 197 -16.00 -0.98 -6.04
C PHE A 197 -17.37 -0.30 -6.06
N VAL A 198 -18.22 -0.60 -5.07
CA VAL A 198 -19.54 0.02 -4.96
C VAL A 198 -19.40 1.55 -4.86
N PHE A 199 -18.51 2.05 -4.01
CA PHE A 199 -18.26 3.48 -3.89
C PHE A 199 -17.72 4.09 -5.20
N LEU A 200 -16.74 3.44 -5.83
CA LEU A 200 -16.16 3.87 -7.11
C LEU A 200 -17.20 3.89 -8.25
N LEU A 201 -18.11 2.91 -8.26
CA LEU A 201 -19.19 2.87 -9.25
C LEU A 201 -20.09 4.09 -9.12
N PHE A 202 -20.55 4.42 -7.90
CA PHE A 202 -21.36 5.63 -7.67
C PHE A 202 -20.57 6.90 -8.03
N MET A 203 -19.31 6.99 -7.68
CA MET A 203 -18.46 8.13 -8.00
C MET A 203 -18.33 8.31 -9.53
N ASN A 204 -18.08 7.23 -10.27
CA ASN A 204 -17.95 7.29 -11.73
C ASN A 204 -19.27 7.55 -12.46
N LEU A 205 -20.39 7.08 -11.94
CA LEU A 205 -21.72 7.43 -12.44
C LEU A 205 -21.98 8.93 -12.25
N TYR A 206 -21.68 9.47 -11.07
CA TYR A 206 -21.83 10.91 -10.79
C TYR A 206 -20.93 11.77 -11.68
N GLN A 207 -19.67 11.37 -11.86
CA GLN A 207 -18.69 12.09 -12.70
C GLN A 207 -18.84 11.83 -14.19
N LYS A 208 -19.81 10.99 -14.60
CA LYS A 208 -20.06 10.63 -16.00
C LYS A 208 -18.83 10.05 -16.70
N SER A 209 -18.02 9.27 -16.01
CA SER A 209 -16.79 8.67 -16.55
C SER A 209 -17.04 7.34 -17.27
N ILE A 210 -18.18 6.69 -17.05
CA ILE A 210 -18.52 5.38 -17.64
C ILE A 210 -18.40 5.32 -19.18
N PRO A 211 -18.76 6.39 -19.95
CA PRO A 211 -18.59 6.38 -21.39
C PRO A 211 -17.16 6.13 -21.87
N GLN A 212 -16.13 6.36 -21.04
CA GLN A 212 -14.73 6.03 -21.37
C GLN A 212 -14.54 4.52 -21.67
N LEU A 213 -15.48 3.67 -21.25
CA LEU A 213 -15.46 2.24 -21.57
C LEU A 213 -15.35 1.98 -23.09
N SER A 214 -15.93 2.83 -23.93
CA SER A 214 -15.88 2.73 -25.39
C SER A 214 -14.53 3.12 -25.99
N THR A 215 -13.68 3.82 -25.25
CA THR A 215 -12.35 4.26 -25.71
C THR A 215 -11.22 3.34 -25.28
N VAL A 216 -11.50 2.37 -24.39
CA VAL A 216 -10.49 1.44 -23.85
C VAL A 216 -10.00 0.51 -24.95
N THR A 217 -8.71 0.55 -25.22
CA THR A 217 -8.06 -0.33 -26.21
C THR A 217 -7.82 -1.74 -25.67
N LYS A 218 -7.47 -2.68 -26.54
CA LYS A 218 -7.09 -4.04 -26.12
C LYS A 218 -5.87 -4.04 -25.18
N THR A 219 -4.94 -3.13 -25.43
CA THR A 219 -3.74 -2.96 -24.58
C THR A 219 -4.11 -2.44 -23.20
N ASP A 220 -5.02 -1.47 -23.11
CA ASP A 220 -5.48 -0.91 -21.84
C ASP A 220 -6.19 -1.99 -21.02
N TRP A 221 -7.06 -2.81 -21.65
CA TRP A 221 -7.71 -3.94 -20.99
C TRP A 221 -6.70 -4.93 -20.39
N LEU A 222 -5.65 -5.25 -21.15
CA LEU A 222 -4.59 -6.12 -20.68
C LEU A 222 -3.86 -5.51 -19.48
N PHE A 223 -3.53 -4.21 -19.54
CA PHE A 223 -2.84 -3.51 -18.46
C PHE A 223 -3.69 -3.39 -17.21
N LEU A 224 -4.97 -3.03 -17.34
CA LEU A 224 -5.94 -2.99 -16.24
C LEU A 224 -6.05 -4.36 -15.55
N LEU A 225 -6.13 -5.45 -16.33
CA LEU A 225 -6.20 -6.81 -15.79
C LEU A 225 -4.91 -7.22 -15.07
N ILE A 226 -3.73 -6.91 -15.66
CA ILE A 226 -2.43 -7.19 -15.03
C ILE A 226 -2.34 -6.46 -13.68
N VAL A 227 -2.67 -5.18 -13.63
CA VAL A 227 -2.64 -4.36 -12.41
C VAL A 227 -3.59 -4.92 -11.37
N ALA A 228 -4.84 -5.23 -11.72
CA ALA A 228 -5.82 -5.80 -10.82
C ALA A 228 -5.34 -7.14 -10.21
N ILE A 229 -4.79 -8.04 -11.03
CA ILE A 229 -4.34 -9.34 -10.52
C ILE A 229 -3.07 -9.18 -9.67
N THR A 230 -2.03 -8.50 -10.16
CA THR A 230 -0.71 -8.47 -9.51
C THR A 230 -0.68 -7.55 -8.30
N SER A 231 -0.91 -6.26 -8.51
CA SER A 231 -0.88 -5.25 -7.45
C SER A 231 -2.21 -5.10 -6.69
N GLY A 232 -3.32 -5.60 -7.25
CA GLY A 232 -4.61 -5.71 -6.59
C GLY A 232 -4.73 -6.98 -5.74
N VAL A 233 -5.41 -8.00 -6.26
CA VAL A 233 -5.84 -9.18 -5.50
C VAL A 233 -4.67 -9.96 -4.89
N VAL A 234 -3.67 -10.35 -5.69
CA VAL A 234 -2.58 -11.22 -5.21
C VAL A 234 -1.78 -10.51 -4.13
N SER A 235 -1.39 -9.27 -4.37
CA SER A 235 -0.62 -8.51 -3.38
C SER A 235 -1.40 -8.30 -2.09
N LEU A 236 -2.69 -7.96 -2.14
CA LEU A 236 -3.49 -7.72 -0.93
C LEU A 236 -3.81 -8.99 -0.15
N PHE A 237 -3.97 -10.15 -0.80
CA PHE A 237 -4.08 -11.42 -0.07
C PHE A 237 -2.80 -11.73 0.69
N ILE A 238 -1.63 -11.57 0.06
CA ILE A 238 -0.32 -11.76 0.69
C ILE A 238 -0.12 -10.73 1.83
N TYR A 239 -0.44 -9.47 1.56
CA TYR A 239 -0.33 -8.37 2.52
C TYR A 239 -1.16 -8.62 3.78
N TYR A 240 -2.47 -8.84 3.64
CA TYR A 240 -3.34 -9.08 4.79
C TYR A 240 -3.00 -10.36 5.54
N LYS A 241 -2.53 -11.39 4.81
CA LYS A 241 -1.99 -12.60 5.46
C LYS A 241 -0.77 -12.28 6.33
N GLY A 242 0.12 -11.44 5.86
CA GLY A 242 1.26 -10.95 6.64
C GLY A 242 0.82 -10.08 7.82
N LEU A 243 -0.15 -9.19 7.60
CA LEU A 243 -0.65 -8.24 8.59
C LEU A 243 -1.38 -8.91 9.77
N GLU A 244 -2.00 -10.10 9.57
CA GLU A 244 -2.60 -10.88 10.66
C GLU A 244 -1.64 -11.12 11.83
N THR A 245 -0.34 -11.22 11.57
CA THR A 245 0.68 -11.59 12.56
C THR A 245 1.73 -10.50 12.79
N THR A 246 1.57 -9.35 12.15
CA THR A 246 2.54 -8.25 12.20
C THR A 246 1.90 -7.02 12.84
N LYS A 247 2.63 -6.32 13.70
CA LYS A 247 2.22 -5.00 14.21
C LYS A 247 2.08 -4.01 13.05
N ALA A 248 1.13 -3.09 13.14
CA ALA A 248 0.91 -2.10 12.07
C ALA A 248 2.16 -1.24 11.81
N SER A 249 2.86 -0.84 12.88
CA SER A 249 4.12 -0.09 12.79
C SER A 249 5.25 -0.86 12.07
N VAL A 250 5.33 -2.18 12.27
CA VAL A 250 6.31 -3.02 11.56
C VAL A 250 5.88 -3.28 10.12
N ALA A 251 4.57 -3.43 9.90
CA ALA A 251 4.00 -3.66 8.58
C ALA A 251 4.32 -2.50 7.63
N THR A 252 4.05 -1.27 8.06
CA THR A 252 4.30 -0.10 7.22
C THR A 252 5.79 0.12 6.89
N LEU A 253 6.71 -0.34 7.76
CA LEU A 253 8.15 -0.33 7.46
C LEU A 253 8.53 -1.45 6.48
N ALA A 254 7.86 -2.61 6.53
CA ALA A 254 8.05 -3.66 5.55
C ALA A 254 7.54 -3.27 4.15
N GLU A 255 6.55 -2.37 4.06
CA GLU A 255 6.06 -1.78 2.80
C GLU A 255 7.13 -0.96 2.07
N LEU A 256 8.23 -0.57 2.73
CA LEU A 256 9.39 0.04 2.07
C LEU A 256 10.13 -0.91 1.10
N GLY A 257 9.72 -2.17 0.98
CA GLY A 257 10.09 -3.05 -0.12
C GLY A 257 9.68 -2.51 -1.50
N PHE A 258 8.64 -1.68 -1.58
CA PHE A 258 8.19 -1.04 -2.82
C PHE A 258 9.31 -0.30 -3.58
N PRO A 259 10.06 0.66 -3.01
CA PRO A 259 11.13 1.35 -3.73
C PRO A 259 12.25 0.41 -4.21
N MET A 260 12.54 -0.66 -3.46
CA MET A 260 13.53 -1.65 -3.89
C MET A 260 13.08 -2.36 -5.16
N ALA A 261 11.83 -2.82 -5.20
CA ALA A 261 11.28 -3.47 -6.39
C ALA A 261 11.18 -2.49 -7.58
N ALA A 262 10.78 -1.24 -7.37
CA ALA A 262 10.73 -0.24 -8.43
C ALA A 262 12.09 -0.02 -9.10
N VAL A 263 13.17 0.03 -8.33
CA VAL A 263 14.54 0.15 -8.87
C VAL A 263 14.95 -1.10 -9.62
N ILE A 264 14.63 -2.29 -9.12
CA ILE A 264 14.93 -3.57 -9.79
C ILE A 264 14.16 -3.68 -11.11
N VAL A 265 12.87 -3.33 -11.11
CA VAL A 265 12.04 -3.32 -12.33
C VAL A 265 12.64 -2.36 -13.37
N ASN A 266 13.01 -1.15 -12.95
CA ASN A 266 13.66 -0.20 -13.85
C ASN A 266 14.98 -0.74 -14.43
N TRP A 267 15.80 -1.34 -13.58
CA TRP A 267 17.08 -1.93 -14.02
C TRP A 267 16.90 -3.06 -15.05
N VAL A 268 15.90 -3.91 -14.86
CA VAL A 268 15.65 -5.06 -15.76
C VAL A 268 14.97 -4.65 -17.06
N PHE A 269 14.02 -3.70 -17.01
CA PHE A 269 13.13 -3.41 -18.15
C PHE A 269 13.45 -2.11 -18.89
N ILE A 270 14.26 -1.20 -18.30
CA ILE A 270 14.62 0.05 -18.96
C ILE A 270 16.03 -0.06 -19.53
N PRO A 271 16.23 0.05 -20.88
CA PRO A 271 17.54 0.05 -21.50
C PRO A 271 18.46 1.12 -20.89
N ASN A 272 19.74 0.78 -20.70
CA ASN A 272 20.76 1.65 -20.11
C ASN A 272 20.50 2.08 -18.64
N SER A 273 19.55 1.48 -17.96
CA SER A 273 19.40 1.63 -16.53
C SER A 273 20.37 0.71 -15.82
N ALA A 274 21.21 1.25 -14.93
CA ALA A 274 22.15 0.48 -14.12
C ALA A 274 21.91 0.73 -12.64
N LEU A 275 22.08 -0.32 -11.82
CA LEU A 275 22.11 -0.16 -10.38
C LEU A 275 23.39 0.59 -9.99
N VAL A 276 23.22 1.67 -9.24
CA VAL A 276 24.35 2.43 -8.70
C VAL A 276 24.63 2.02 -7.24
N TRP A 277 25.88 2.18 -6.81
CA TRP A 277 26.31 1.67 -5.52
C TRP A 277 25.45 2.13 -4.30
N PRO A 278 24.94 3.39 -4.22
CA PRO A 278 24.06 3.77 -3.11
C PRO A 278 22.77 2.95 -3.06
N GLN A 279 22.22 2.57 -4.22
CA GLN A 279 21.03 1.72 -4.28
C GLN A 279 21.32 0.32 -3.75
N ILE A 280 22.46 -0.27 -4.11
CA ILE A 280 22.88 -1.59 -3.64
C ILE A 280 23.07 -1.58 -2.12
N VAL A 281 23.77 -0.57 -1.59
CA VAL A 281 23.94 -0.39 -0.15
C VAL A 281 22.59 -0.18 0.54
N GLY A 282 21.74 0.67 -0.02
CA GLY A 282 20.38 0.92 0.49
C GLY A 282 19.52 -0.33 0.56
N MET A 283 19.57 -1.19 -0.47
CA MET A 283 18.90 -2.50 -0.46
C MET A 283 19.39 -3.40 0.67
N GLY A 284 20.72 -3.49 0.88
CA GLY A 284 21.32 -4.25 1.97
C GLY A 284 20.88 -3.74 3.34
N VAL A 285 20.93 -2.42 3.55
CA VAL A 285 20.49 -1.76 4.80
C VAL A 285 19.01 -1.99 5.05
N LEU A 286 18.15 -1.83 4.03
CA LEU A 286 16.72 -2.06 4.15
C LEU A 286 16.39 -3.52 4.50
N LEU A 287 16.98 -4.48 3.80
CA LEU A 287 16.78 -5.91 4.08
C LEU A 287 17.22 -6.28 5.50
N PHE A 288 18.35 -5.75 5.96
CA PHE A 288 18.84 -5.95 7.33
C PHE A 288 17.86 -5.33 8.35
N ALA A 289 17.36 -4.13 8.10
CA ALA A 289 16.37 -3.49 8.96
C ALA A 289 15.06 -4.29 9.03
N ILE A 290 14.53 -4.76 7.89
CA ILE A 290 13.32 -5.61 7.84
C ILE A 290 13.53 -6.93 8.59
N PHE A 291 14.68 -7.58 8.42
CA PHE A 291 15.02 -8.77 9.18
C PHE A 291 15.02 -8.51 10.70
N SER A 292 15.63 -7.41 11.12
CA SER A 292 15.69 -7.00 12.53
C SER A 292 14.32 -6.64 13.10
N LEU A 293 13.49 -5.93 12.33
CA LEU A 293 12.09 -5.61 12.67
C LEU A 293 11.23 -6.89 12.74
N SER A 294 11.46 -7.86 11.87
CA SER A 294 10.78 -9.16 11.93
C SER A 294 11.09 -9.91 13.23
N ARG A 295 12.36 -9.92 13.63
CA ARG A 295 12.78 -10.49 14.94
C ARG A 295 12.16 -9.72 16.11
N TYR A 296 12.16 -8.37 16.04
CA TYR A 296 11.53 -7.52 17.03
C TYR A 296 10.03 -7.84 17.18
N ASN A 297 9.30 -7.90 16.07
CA ASN A 297 7.87 -8.25 16.06
C ASN A 297 7.60 -9.61 16.73
N GLN A 298 8.45 -10.62 16.46
CA GLN A 298 8.35 -11.94 17.06
C GLN A 298 8.58 -11.90 18.57
N GLN A 299 9.61 -11.19 19.04
CA GLN A 299 9.90 -11.05 20.47
C GLN A 299 8.75 -10.39 21.23
N GLN A 300 8.13 -9.37 20.64
CA GLN A 300 6.96 -8.71 21.21
C GLN A 300 5.74 -9.65 21.31
N ALA A 301 5.51 -10.48 20.28
CA ALA A 301 4.44 -11.46 20.29
C ALA A 301 4.63 -12.54 21.37
N ILE A 302 5.85 -13.02 21.59
CA ILE A 302 6.20 -13.99 22.65
C ILE A 302 6.01 -13.34 24.03
N LYS A 303 6.45 -12.09 24.22
CA LYS A 303 6.29 -11.38 25.49
C LYS A 303 4.82 -11.20 25.84
N ALA A 304 3.98 -10.81 24.88
CA ALA A 304 2.55 -10.66 25.08
C ALA A 304 1.87 -11.98 25.46
N SER A 305 2.24 -13.11 24.83
CA SER A 305 1.69 -14.42 25.17
C SER A 305 2.08 -14.91 26.58
N LYS A 306 3.30 -14.61 27.03
CA LYS A 306 3.74 -14.94 28.39
C LYS A 306 2.98 -14.14 29.48
N ILE A 307 2.70 -12.87 29.22
CA ILE A 307 1.94 -12.03 30.16
C ILE A 307 0.51 -12.56 30.29
N SER A 308 -0.15 -12.95 29.19
CA SER A 308 -1.50 -13.49 29.21
C SER A 308 -1.61 -14.85 29.93
N LEU A 309 -0.55 -15.66 29.90
CA LEU A 309 -0.49 -16.95 30.62
C LEU A 309 -0.27 -16.78 32.12
N ASN A 310 0.38 -15.70 32.55
CA ASN A 310 0.64 -15.41 33.98
C ASN A 310 -0.49 -14.61 34.65
N SER A 311 -1.48 -14.12 33.88
CA SER A 311 -2.64 -13.37 34.39
C SER A 311 -3.92 -14.22 34.54
N ASN A 312 -3.88 -15.49 34.15
CA ASN A 312 -4.90 -16.52 34.38
C ASN A 312 -4.43 -17.51 35.46
#